data_52f60392abc7efb8e7f6a76cbd6805fe
#
_entry.id   52f60392abc7efb8e7f6a76cbd6805fe
#
_cell.length_a   1.000
_cell.length_b   1.000
_cell.length_c   1.000
_cell.angle_alpha   90.00
_cell.angle_beta   90.00
_cell.angle_gamma   90.00
#
_symmetry.space_group_name_H-M   'P 1'
#
loop_
_entity.id
_entity.type
_entity.pdbx_description
1 polymer ?
#
loop_
_entity_poly.entity_id
_entity_poly.type
_entity_poly.pdbx_seq_one_letter_code
_entity_poly.pdbx_strand_id
1 'polypeptide(L)'
;MHRLAKLGFTQSYTYFTWRNSKWELAEYMNELTRTDMANYFRPNFFANTPDILHEYLQMGGPPAFKIRLVLAALLSPSYGIYSGYELFENVPVAEGSEEYLNSEKYELRPRDFSGSDNLVPYMTRINEIRRKNPALSELTNLPFHD
;
A
#
# COMPACT_ATOMS: atom_id res chain seq x y z
N MET A 1 -7.18 13.42 -9.27
CA MET A 1 -5.81 13.38 -8.69
C MET A 1 -4.81 14.13 -9.55
N HIS A 2 -4.64 13.87 -10.85
CA HIS A 2 -3.66 14.51 -11.71
C HIS A 2 -3.66 16.06 -11.68
N ARG A 3 -4.84 16.67 -11.72
CA ARG A 3 -4.95 18.14 -11.68
C ARG A 3 -4.40 18.72 -10.36
N LEU A 4 -4.66 18.08 -9.24
CA LEU A 4 -4.13 18.49 -7.92
C LEU A 4 -2.61 18.31 -7.87
N ALA A 5 -2.09 17.19 -8.36
CA ALA A 5 -0.65 16.95 -8.42
C ALA A 5 0.06 18.01 -9.27
N LYS A 6 -0.51 18.40 -10.44
CA LYS A 6 0.00 19.50 -11.29
C LYS A 6 -0.06 20.87 -10.61
N LEU A 7 -0.94 21.07 -9.64
CA LEU A 7 -1.03 22.29 -8.83
C LEU A 7 -0.05 22.30 -7.63
N GLY A 8 0.79 21.29 -7.49
CA GLY A 8 1.85 21.25 -6.48
C GLY A 8 1.52 20.45 -5.20
N PHE A 9 0.45 19.66 -5.21
CA PHE A 9 0.23 18.71 -4.11
C PHE A 9 1.34 17.67 -4.10
N THR A 10 2.03 17.54 -2.96
CA THR A 10 3.27 16.78 -2.84
C THR A 10 3.07 15.28 -2.61
N GLN A 11 1.84 14.84 -2.43
CA GLN A 11 1.48 13.44 -2.27
C GLN A 11 0.18 13.16 -3.00
N SER A 12 0.12 12.05 -3.70
CA SER A 12 -1.07 11.61 -4.40
C SER A 12 -1.44 10.19 -3.98
N TYR A 13 -2.71 9.98 -3.60
CA TYR A 13 -3.28 8.64 -3.52
C TYR A 13 -3.26 7.97 -4.88
N THR A 14 -3.15 6.67 -4.90
CA THR A 14 -2.92 5.90 -6.12
C THR A 14 -3.92 4.75 -6.25
N TYR A 15 -4.02 4.20 -7.45
CA TYR A 15 -4.80 2.98 -7.72
C TYR A 15 -4.04 1.69 -7.36
N PHE A 16 -2.88 1.79 -6.72
CA PHE A 16 -2.09 0.63 -6.31
C PHE A 16 -2.92 -0.39 -5.52
N THR A 17 -3.79 0.05 -4.63
CA THR A 17 -4.60 -0.83 -3.77
C THR A 17 -5.42 -1.84 -4.58
N TRP A 18 -5.85 -1.49 -5.79
CA TRP A 18 -6.60 -2.36 -6.70
C TRP A 18 -5.76 -3.08 -7.76
N ARG A 19 -4.45 -2.87 -7.80
CA ARG A 19 -3.55 -3.53 -8.75
C ARG A 19 -2.94 -4.77 -8.08
N ASN A 20 -3.35 -5.97 -8.50
CA ASN A 20 -2.97 -7.21 -7.81
C ASN A 20 -2.30 -8.25 -8.72
N SER A 21 -2.36 -8.10 -10.04
CA SER A 21 -1.64 -8.94 -10.99
C SER A 21 -0.31 -8.34 -11.43
N LYS A 22 0.64 -9.17 -11.89
CA LYS A 22 1.93 -8.73 -12.46
C LYS A 22 1.70 -7.69 -13.56
N TRP A 23 0.76 -7.94 -14.47
CA TRP A 23 0.49 -7.06 -15.60
C TRP A 23 -0.02 -5.68 -15.15
N GLU A 24 -1.02 -5.63 -14.27
CA GLU A 24 -1.58 -4.38 -13.76
C GLU A 24 -0.53 -3.55 -13.02
N LEU A 25 0.31 -4.20 -12.21
CA LEU A 25 1.39 -3.53 -11.49
C LEU A 25 2.44 -2.97 -12.45
N ALA A 26 2.87 -3.76 -13.43
CA ALA A 26 3.87 -3.33 -14.41
C ALA A 26 3.34 -2.16 -15.27
N GLU A 27 2.10 -2.25 -15.77
CA GLU A 27 1.46 -1.17 -16.51
C GLU A 27 1.40 0.11 -15.68
N TYR A 28 0.89 0.03 -14.45
CA TYR A 28 0.73 1.18 -13.59
C TYR A 28 2.08 1.80 -13.18
N MET A 29 3.08 0.99 -12.87
CA MET A 29 4.43 1.49 -12.58
C MET A 29 5.07 2.15 -13.80
N ASN A 30 4.90 1.60 -15.01
CA ASN A 30 5.37 2.25 -16.23
C ASN A 30 4.66 3.58 -16.47
N GLU A 31 3.35 3.68 -16.24
CA GLU A 31 2.62 4.94 -16.30
C GLU A 31 3.24 5.98 -15.35
N LEU A 32 3.47 5.62 -14.09
CA LEU A 32 4.01 6.51 -13.07
C LEU A 32 5.47 6.93 -13.32
N THR A 33 6.29 6.06 -13.91
CA THR A 33 7.75 6.25 -13.98
C THR A 33 8.29 6.59 -15.37
N ARG A 34 7.53 6.31 -16.44
CA ARG A 34 7.98 6.42 -17.84
C ARG A 34 7.15 7.41 -18.67
N THR A 35 6.12 8.01 -18.08
CA THR A 35 5.33 9.07 -18.75
C THR A 35 5.59 10.42 -18.10
N ASP A 36 4.93 11.46 -18.60
CA ASP A 36 4.96 12.81 -18.01
C ASP A 36 4.53 12.83 -16.53
N MET A 37 3.85 11.80 -16.06
CA MET A 37 3.48 11.67 -14.65
C MET A 37 4.69 11.70 -13.70
N ALA A 38 5.81 11.16 -14.12
CA ALA A 38 7.05 11.17 -13.34
C ALA A 38 7.49 12.59 -12.93
N ASN A 39 7.12 13.60 -13.71
CA ASN A 39 7.51 15.00 -13.48
C ASN A 39 6.69 15.69 -12.38
N TYR A 40 5.44 15.30 -12.19
CA TYR A 40 4.51 16.02 -11.30
C TYR A 40 3.78 15.15 -10.27
N PHE A 41 3.69 13.83 -10.48
CA PHE A 41 2.93 12.94 -9.62
C PHE A 41 3.85 12.28 -8.58
N ARG A 42 3.50 12.39 -7.30
CA ARG A 42 4.24 11.77 -6.20
C ARG A 42 3.35 10.70 -5.56
N PRO A 43 3.49 9.44 -6.01
CA PRO A 43 2.60 8.38 -5.56
C PRO A 43 2.84 8.03 -4.10
N ASN A 44 1.76 7.75 -3.39
CA ASN A 44 1.77 7.06 -2.11
C ASN A 44 1.01 5.74 -2.26
N PHE A 45 1.70 4.62 -2.04
CA PHE A 45 1.12 3.30 -2.18
C PHE A 45 0.54 2.82 -0.86
N PHE A 46 -0.78 2.77 -0.77
CA PHE A 46 -1.46 2.18 0.37
C PHE A 46 -1.72 0.69 0.12
N ALA A 47 -1.23 -0.16 1.04
CA ALA A 47 -1.56 -1.59 1.03
C ALA A 47 -3.04 -1.83 1.34
N ASN A 48 -3.60 -1.02 2.23
CA ASN A 48 -5.02 -0.88 2.55
C ASN A 48 -5.30 0.59 2.94
N THR A 49 -6.55 0.98 2.97
CA THR A 49 -6.96 2.32 3.44
C THR A 49 -8.13 2.19 4.43
N PRO A 50 -8.54 3.26 5.13
CA PRO A 50 -9.76 3.22 5.95
C PRO A 50 -11.03 2.81 5.19
N ASP A 51 -11.05 3.01 3.87
CA ASP A 51 -12.20 2.74 3.00
C ASP A 51 -12.02 1.50 2.13
N ILE A 52 -10.80 0.92 2.07
CA ILE A 52 -10.48 -0.12 1.09
C ILE A 52 -9.76 -1.29 1.74
N LEU A 53 -10.51 -2.33 2.01
CA LEU A 53 -10.04 -3.68 2.27
C LEU A 53 -10.28 -4.51 1.02
N HIS A 54 -9.32 -4.53 0.10
CA HIS A 54 -9.46 -5.26 -1.15
C HIS A 54 -9.65 -6.77 -0.93
N GLU A 55 -10.45 -7.43 -1.79
CA GLU A 55 -10.74 -8.86 -1.73
C GLU A 55 -9.47 -9.73 -1.56
N TYR A 56 -8.38 -9.35 -2.21
CA TYR A 56 -7.11 -10.05 -2.09
C TYR A 56 -6.61 -10.17 -0.64
N LEU A 57 -6.82 -9.15 0.19
CA LEU A 57 -6.50 -9.19 1.62
C LEU A 57 -7.56 -9.94 2.42
N GLN A 58 -8.84 -9.83 2.03
CA GLN A 58 -9.93 -10.54 2.71
C GLN A 58 -9.73 -12.05 2.66
N MET A 59 -9.30 -12.57 1.51
CA MET A 59 -9.22 -14.01 1.23
C MET A 59 -7.82 -14.60 1.38
N GLY A 60 -6.77 -13.80 1.22
CA GLY A 60 -5.41 -14.30 1.07
C GLY A 60 -4.65 -14.51 2.38
N GLY A 61 -5.22 -14.10 3.52
CA GLY A 61 -4.61 -14.26 4.86
C GLY A 61 -3.21 -13.61 4.98
N PRO A 62 -2.43 -14.00 6.00
CA PRO A 62 -1.12 -13.42 6.27
C PRO A 62 -0.14 -13.34 5.08
N PRO A 63 -0.08 -14.32 4.15
CA PRO A 63 0.76 -14.21 2.96
C PRO A 63 0.39 -13.02 2.07
N ALA A 64 -0.91 -12.75 1.86
CA ALA A 64 -1.36 -11.61 1.05
C ALA A 64 -0.94 -10.27 1.67
N PHE A 65 -1.07 -10.13 2.99
CA PHE A 65 -0.59 -8.95 3.72
C PHE A 65 0.92 -8.73 3.53
N LYS A 66 1.72 -9.79 3.66
CA LYS A 66 3.19 -9.69 3.44
C LYS A 66 3.51 -9.27 2.02
N ILE A 67 2.88 -9.87 1.02
CA ILE A 67 3.09 -9.55 -0.40
C ILE A 67 2.71 -8.09 -0.68
N ARG A 68 1.53 -7.66 -0.24
CA ARG A 68 1.06 -6.28 -0.48
C ARG A 68 1.92 -5.26 0.22
N LEU A 69 2.39 -5.55 1.44
CA LEU A 69 3.33 -4.68 2.16
C LEU A 69 4.65 -4.52 1.41
N VAL A 70 5.25 -5.63 0.95
CA VAL A 70 6.50 -5.60 0.18
C VAL A 70 6.34 -4.77 -1.08
N LEU A 71 5.28 -5.02 -1.85
CA LEU A 71 5.02 -4.29 -3.10
C LEU A 71 4.78 -2.79 -2.83
N ALA A 72 3.96 -2.45 -1.83
CA ALA A 72 3.73 -1.06 -1.47
C ALA A 72 5.02 -0.35 -1.04
N ALA A 73 5.79 -1.00 -0.17
CA ALA A 73 6.97 -0.41 0.44
C ALA A 73 8.18 -0.34 -0.49
N LEU A 74 8.30 -1.22 -1.49
CA LEU A 74 9.50 -1.29 -2.34
C LEU A 74 9.28 -0.75 -3.76
N LEU A 75 8.04 -0.61 -4.22
CA LEU A 75 7.74 -0.05 -5.54
C LEU A 75 7.47 1.46 -5.51
N SER A 76 7.40 2.07 -4.34
CA SER A 76 7.14 3.51 -4.21
C SER A 76 8.02 4.15 -3.15
N PRO A 77 8.49 5.40 -3.36
CA PRO A 77 9.22 6.15 -2.36
C PRO A 77 8.37 6.47 -1.11
N SER A 78 7.05 6.49 -1.25
CA SER A 78 6.11 6.67 -0.13
C SER A 78 5.08 5.56 -0.10
N TYR A 79 4.84 4.98 1.06
CA TYR A 79 3.79 4.00 1.25
C TYR A 79 3.04 4.21 2.57
N GLY A 80 1.84 3.69 2.66
CA GLY A 80 1.01 3.73 3.84
C GLY A 80 0.27 2.44 4.10
N ILE A 81 -0.16 2.30 5.35
CA ILE A 81 -1.10 1.29 5.80
C ILE A 81 -2.17 1.97 6.65
N TYR A 82 -3.34 1.37 6.71
CA TYR A 82 -4.35 1.69 7.70
C TYR A 82 -4.17 0.78 8.91
N SER A 83 -4.34 1.35 10.11
CA SER A 83 -4.22 0.65 11.41
C SER A 83 -5.03 -0.65 11.43
N GLY A 84 -4.44 -1.71 11.98
CA GLY A 84 -5.00 -3.06 11.97
C GLY A 84 -4.43 -3.94 10.86
N TYR A 85 -3.74 -3.35 9.88
CA TYR A 85 -2.98 -4.11 8.90
C TYR A 85 -1.92 -4.99 9.56
N GLU A 86 -1.28 -4.48 10.59
CA GLU A 86 -0.26 -5.16 11.39
C GLU A 86 -0.80 -6.42 12.06
N LEU A 87 -2.10 -6.47 12.32
CA LEU A 87 -2.81 -7.57 12.99
C LEU A 87 -3.59 -8.45 12.01
N PHE A 88 -3.35 -8.29 10.71
CA PHE A 88 -4.05 -9.03 9.65
C PHE A 88 -5.57 -8.84 9.68
N GLU A 89 -6.06 -7.67 10.09
CA GLU A 89 -7.49 -7.38 10.06
C GLU A 89 -8.02 -7.47 8.62
N ASN A 90 -8.94 -8.41 8.38
CA ASN A 90 -9.37 -8.76 7.03
C ASN A 90 -10.89 -9.00 6.91
N VAL A 91 -11.67 -8.54 7.89
CA VAL A 91 -13.11 -8.78 7.89
C VAL A 91 -13.83 -7.57 7.31
N PRO A 92 -14.54 -7.72 6.17
CA PRO A 92 -15.36 -6.67 5.61
C PRO A 92 -16.70 -6.53 6.34
N VAL A 93 -17.36 -5.38 6.20
CA VAL A 93 -18.68 -5.09 6.78
C VAL A 93 -19.76 -6.02 6.23
N ALA A 94 -19.63 -6.47 4.98
CA ALA A 94 -20.52 -7.40 4.29
C ALA A 94 -19.77 -8.06 3.13
N GLU A 95 -20.29 -9.18 2.64
CA GLU A 95 -19.77 -9.85 1.45
C GLU A 95 -19.75 -8.89 0.24
N GLY A 96 -18.65 -8.85 -0.47
CA GLY A 96 -18.44 -7.95 -1.61
C GLY A 96 -18.18 -6.49 -1.26
N SER A 97 -18.13 -6.13 0.02
CA SER A 97 -17.73 -4.80 0.47
C SER A 97 -16.23 -4.71 0.64
N GLU A 98 -15.67 -3.54 0.33
CA GLU A 98 -14.28 -3.19 0.67
C GLU A 98 -14.17 -2.41 1.99
N GLU A 99 -15.27 -2.14 2.67
CA GLU A 99 -15.28 -1.43 3.93
C GLU A 99 -15.03 -2.39 5.11
N TYR A 100 -14.17 -1.95 6.03
CA TYR A 100 -13.85 -2.74 7.24
C TYR A 100 -15.02 -2.83 8.20
N LEU A 101 -15.25 -4.03 8.74
CA LEU A 101 -16.13 -4.22 9.88
C LEU A 101 -15.56 -3.45 11.09
N ASN A 102 -16.43 -2.70 11.78
CA ASN A 102 -16.06 -1.91 12.97
C ASN A 102 -14.89 -0.94 12.68
N SER A 103 -14.98 -0.22 11.57
CA SER A 103 -13.98 0.77 11.17
C SER A 103 -13.86 1.90 12.19
N GLU A 104 -12.64 2.40 12.43
CA GLU A 104 -12.38 3.58 13.26
C GLU A 104 -13.07 4.85 12.78
N LYS A 105 -13.63 4.86 11.57
CA LYS A 105 -14.51 5.95 11.10
C LYS A 105 -15.75 6.11 11.97
N TYR A 106 -16.16 5.06 12.67
CA TYR A 106 -17.44 5.00 13.37
C TYR A 106 -17.32 4.69 14.85
N GLU A 107 -16.20 4.12 15.29
CA GLU A 107 -16.00 3.76 16.69
C GLU A 107 -14.52 3.80 17.11
N LEU A 108 -14.29 3.94 18.41
CA LEU A 108 -12.95 3.77 18.97
C LEU A 108 -12.58 2.28 18.96
N ARG A 109 -11.44 1.96 18.38
CA ARG A 109 -10.95 0.59 18.23
C ARG A 109 -9.58 0.41 18.86
N PRO A 110 -9.50 0.07 20.15
CA PRO A 110 -8.21 -0.28 20.77
C PRO A 110 -7.68 -1.58 20.17
N ARG A 111 -6.37 -1.63 19.93
CA ARG A 111 -5.68 -2.80 19.39
C ARG A 111 -4.53 -3.20 20.29
N ASP A 112 -4.37 -4.51 20.49
CA ASP A 112 -3.23 -5.07 21.22
C ASP A 112 -2.17 -5.58 20.24
N PHE A 113 -1.01 -4.93 20.23
CA PHE A 113 0.15 -5.29 19.42
C PHE A 113 1.17 -6.16 20.17
N SER A 114 0.90 -6.56 21.41
CA SER A 114 1.84 -7.33 22.23
C SER A 114 1.93 -8.82 21.85
N GLY A 115 0.94 -9.32 21.12
CA GLY A 115 0.90 -10.71 20.64
C GLY A 115 2.03 -11.00 19.64
N SER A 116 2.43 -12.26 19.55
CA SER A 116 3.48 -12.72 18.64
C SER A 116 3.00 -12.91 17.19
N ASP A 117 1.70 -13.07 16.97
CA ASP A 117 1.11 -13.29 15.65
C ASP A 117 0.69 -11.95 15.02
N ASN A 118 1.66 -11.18 14.61
CA ASN A 118 1.46 -9.91 13.92
C ASN A 118 2.58 -9.59 12.91
N LEU A 119 2.37 -8.56 12.08
CA LEU A 119 3.31 -8.12 11.06
C LEU A 119 4.38 -7.15 11.57
N VAL A 120 4.33 -6.67 12.81
CA VAL A 120 5.23 -5.62 13.30
C VAL A 120 6.70 -5.95 13.08
N PRO A 121 7.20 -7.17 13.41
CA PRO A 121 8.61 -7.51 13.15
C PRO A 121 8.96 -7.49 11.66
N TYR A 122 8.04 -7.97 10.82
CA TYR A 122 8.24 -7.99 9.36
C TYR A 122 8.27 -6.58 8.78
N MET A 123 7.35 -5.71 9.20
CA MET A 123 7.30 -4.29 8.82
C MET A 123 8.57 -3.55 9.27
N THR A 124 9.02 -3.81 10.48
CA THR A 124 10.29 -3.27 11.00
C THR A 124 11.44 -3.61 10.07
N ARG A 125 11.53 -4.88 9.65
CA ARG A 125 12.58 -5.33 8.73
C ARG A 125 12.49 -4.65 7.36
N ILE A 126 11.30 -4.53 6.80
CA ILE A 126 11.10 -3.80 5.52
C ILE A 126 11.51 -2.34 5.65
N ASN A 127 11.14 -1.68 6.72
CA ASN A 127 11.53 -0.29 6.97
C ASN A 127 13.03 -0.10 7.19
N GLU A 128 13.71 -1.07 7.81
CA GLU A 128 15.18 -1.07 7.90
C GLU A 128 15.83 -1.17 6.53
N ILE A 129 15.32 -2.08 5.66
CA ILE A 129 15.80 -2.22 4.29
C ILE A 129 15.63 -0.89 3.54
N ARG A 130 14.48 -0.26 3.64
CA ARG A 130 14.24 1.04 3.01
C ARG A 130 15.24 2.09 3.46
N ARG A 131 15.45 2.24 4.78
CA ARG A 131 16.40 3.21 5.32
C ARG A 131 17.86 2.99 4.90
N LYS A 132 18.24 1.73 4.67
CA LYS A 132 19.61 1.37 4.27
C LYS A 132 19.86 1.45 2.75
N ASN A 133 18.80 1.58 1.96
CA ASN A 133 18.89 1.57 0.49
C ASN A 133 18.24 2.82 -0.11
N PRO A 134 19.02 3.90 -0.32
CA PRO A 134 18.50 5.15 -0.87
C PRO A 134 17.76 5.00 -2.20
N ALA A 135 18.12 3.99 -3.00
CA ALA A 135 17.43 3.68 -4.26
C ALA A 135 15.92 3.46 -4.07
N LEU A 136 15.48 2.98 -2.92
CA LEU A 136 14.06 2.78 -2.61
C LEU A 136 13.30 4.08 -2.29
N SER A 137 13.99 5.20 -2.25
CA SER A 137 13.41 6.54 -2.10
C SER A 137 13.24 7.26 -3.44
N GLU A 138 13.67 6.63 -4.53
CA GLU A 138 13.58 7.17 -5.89
C GLU A 138 12.46 6.48 -6.68
N LEU A 139 11.66 7.27 -7.41
CA LEU A 139 10.54 6.72 -8.18
C LEU A 139 10.97 6.20 -9.57
N THR A 140 11.94 6.88 -10.20
CA THR A 140 12.23 6.69 -11.64
C THR A 140 13.25 5.60 -11.94
N ASN A 141 13.83 4.99 -10.94
CA ASN A 141 14.88 3.96 -11.08
C ASN A 141 14.34 2.52 -11.06
N LEU A 142 13.10 2.31 -11.50
CA LEU A 142 12.41 1.03 -11.46
C LEU A 142 12.33 0.41 -12.87
N PRO A 143 13.35 -0.36 -13.34
CA PRO A 143 13.23 -1.16 -14.55
C PRO A 143 12.50 -2.46 -14.27
N PHE A 144 11.62 -2.89 -15.19
CA PHE A 144 11.08 -4.23 -15.21
C PHE A 144 11.91 -5.10 -16.12
N HIS A 145 12.19 -6.32 -15.68
CA HIS A 145 12.86 -7.36 -16.45
C HIS A 145 11.90 -8.54 -16.63
N ASP A 146 11.88 -9.10 -17.82
CA ASP A 146 11.08 -10.30 -18.17
C ASP A 146 11.68 -11.59 -17.57
#